data_488f8a7f9d29f4a6accc32aa736455c5
#
_entry.id   488f8a7f9d29f4a6accc32aa736455c5
#
_cell.length_a   1.000
_cell.length_b   1.000
_cell.length_c   1.000
_cell.angle_alpha   90.00
_cell.angle_beta   90.00
_cell.angle_gamma   90.00
#
_symmetry.space_group_name_H-M   'P 1'
#
loop_
_entity.id
_entity.type
_entity.pdbx_description
1 polymer ?
#
loop_
_entity_poly.entity_id
_entity_poly.type
_entity_poly.pdbx_seq_one_letter_code
_entity_poly.pdbx_strand_id
1 'polypeptide(L)'
;VRGLWADLGDLVLPTDCAGCRERRPGLRHGICPTCVTALSALRPRPVRPTPAPPGLPPCVALGPYAGPLREALLAYKEHGRHGLARPLGALLAEVVAAAVGGARPLALVAVPDTAAAARARYGDHLDRLARHCAARLSRAGWPVRVHRPLRALPRPDSVTLDSAGRAAAAEAAFRPRPGARRGGGASGVAPVVVLLDDIVTTGVTLAASARVLAATGQAPGVAAVLAATEKRRRS
;
A
#
# COMPACT_ATOMS: atom_id res chain seq x y z
N VAL A 1 -3.16 -21.17 22.43
CA VAL A 1 -1.94 -21.91 22.08
C VAL A 1 -1.16 -21.26 20.94
N ARG A 2 -1.75 -20.39 20.07
CA ARG A 2 -1.06 -19.70 18.96
C ARG A 2 -0.23 -18.48 19.38
N GLY A 3 -0.34 -17.99 20.61
CA GLY A 3 0.43 -16.86 21.14
C GLY A 3 1.83 -17.24 21.63
N LEU A 4 1.99 -18.42 22.22
CA LEU A 4 3.25 -18.85 22.85
C LEU A 4 4.42 -19.00 21.86
N TRP A 5 4.15 -19.42 20.61
CA TRP A 5 5.22 -19.60 19.60
C TRP A 5 5.70 -18.28 18.99
N ALA A 6 4.86 -17.26 18.96
CA ALA A 6 5.27 -15.92 18.54
C ALA A 6 6.17 -15.25 19.59
N ASP A 7 5.86 -15.46 20.88
CA ASP A 7 6.63 -14.90 22.00
C ASP A 7 7.98 -15.64 22.20
N LEU A 8 8.06 -16.93 21.87
CA LEU A 8 9.32 -17.69 21.89
C LEU A 8 10.29 -17.28 20.78
N GLY A 9 9.79 -16.87 19.60
CA GLY A 9 10.63 -16.34 18.53
C GLY A 9 11.33 -15.02 18.88
N ASP A 10 10.67 -14.17 19.65
CA ASP A 10 11.24 -12.90 20.15
C ASP A 10 12.25 -13.11 21.31
N LEU A 11 12.22 -14.27 21.95
CA LEU A 11 13.13 -14.59 23.07
C LEU A 11 14.49 -15.14 22.58
N VAL A 12 14.54 -15.72 21.37
CA VAL A 12 15.74 -16.42 20.85
C VAL A 12 16.63 -15.53 20.00
N LEU A 13 16.10 -14.46 19.38
CA LEU A 13 16.87 -13.47 18.65
C LEU A 13 16.29 -12.08 18.91
N PRO A 14 16.98 -11.23 19.71
CA PRO A 14 16.54 -9.85 19.90
C PRO A 14 16.60 -9.11 18.58
N THR A 15 15.46 -9.05 17.92
CA THR A 15 15.31 -8.31 16.66
C THR A 15 15.19 -6.82 16.98
N ASP A 16 15.91 -5.98 16.23
CA ASP A 16 15.79 -4.53 16.36
C ASP A 16 14.37 -4.08 16.00
N CYS A 17 13.90 -2.99 16.62
CA CYS A 17 12.62 -2.40 16.31
C CYS A 17 12.56 -1.97 14.84
N ALA A 18 11.51 -2.36 14.11
CA ALA A 18 11.33 -1.97 12.72
C ALA A 18 11.16 -0.47 12.50
N GLY A 19 10.81 0.28 13.55
CA GLY A 19 10.59 1.73 13.45
C GLY A 19 11.80 2.58 13.81
N CYS A 20 12.58 2.24 14.84
CA CYS A 20 13.75 3.01 15.26
C CYS A 20 15.09 2.29 15.05
N ARG A 21 15.07 1.01 14.64
CA ARG A 21 16.24 0.14 14.47
C ARG A 21 17.04 -0.12 15.75
N GLU A 22 16.52 0.27 16.91
CA GLU A 22 17.16 0.02 18.18
C GLU A 22 16.67 -1.28 18.81
N ARG A 23 17.52 -1.93 19.58
CA ARG A 23 17.12 -3.04 20.44
C ARG A 23 16.28 -2.52 21.59
N ARG A 24 15.01 -2.90 21.62
CA ARG A 24 14.05 -2.44 22.63
C ARG A 24 13.27 -3.64 23.16
N PRO A 25 13.01 -3.69 24.47
CA PRO A 25 12.10 -4.69 25.01
C PRO A 25 10.66 -4.43 24.60
N GLY A 26 9.80 -5.48 24.69
CA GLY A 26 8.35 -5.34 24.50
C GLY A 26 7.92 -5.06 23.07
N LEU A 27 8.64 -5.58 22.07
CA LEU A 27 8.24 -5.47 20.68
C LEU A 27 6.88 -6.15 20.45
N ARG A 28 5.94 -5.42 19.86
CA ARG A 28 4.68 -5.98 19.35
C ARG A 28 4.69 -5.96 17.83
N HIS A 29 4.59 -7.13 17.22
CA HIS A 29 4.77 -7.31 15.78
C HIS A 29 6.08 -6.69 15.25
N GLY A 30 7.14 -6.74 16.08
CA GLY A 30 8.46 -6.19 15.73
C GLY A 30 8.58 -4.67 15.81
N ILE A 31 7.67 -3.97 16.50
CA ILE A 31 7.70 -2.52 16.71
C ILE A 31 7.65 -2.22 18.21
N CYS A 32 8.53 -1.34 18.70
CA CYS A 32 8.56 -0.95 20.13
C CYS A 32 7.39 -0.01 20.47
N PRO A 33 7.02 0.10 21.77
CA PRO A 33 5.89 0.94 22.19
C PRO A 33 6.00 2.40 21.74
N THR A 34 7.19 2.99 21.80
CA THR A 34 7.42 4.37 21.35
C THR A 34 7.11 4.55 19.87
N CYS A 35 7.57 3.63 19.01
CA CYS A 35 7.28 3.67 17.58
C CYS A 35 5.81 3.36 17.28
N VAL A 36 5.16 2.49 18.06
CA VAL A 36 3.71 2.27 17.95
C VAL A 36 2.96 3.56 18.23
N THR A 37 3.29 4.28 19.30
CA THR A 37 2.69 5.59 19.63
C THR A 37 2.90 6.60 18.52
N ALA A 38 4.14 6.71 18.01
CA ALA A 38 4.45 7.63 16.91
C ALA A 38 3.67 7.30 15.63
N LEU A 39 3.55 6.03 15.25
CA LEU A 39 2.76 5.60 14.10
C LEU A 39 1.25 5.83 14.30
N SER A 40 0.73 5.58 15.50
CA SER A 40 -0.67 5.80 15.84
C SER A 40 -1.05 7.29 15.95
N ALA A 41 -0.07 8.18 16.10
CA ALA A 41 -0.28 9.63 16.10
C ALA A 41 -0.43 10.22 14.68
N LEU A 42 -0.03 9.47 13.64
CA LEU A 42 -0.19 9.93 12.25
C LEU A 42 -1.68 10.03 11.89
N ARG A 43 -1.99 10.98 11.01
CA ARG A 43 -3.37 11.20 10.54
C ARG A 43 -3.41 11.20 9.02
N PRO A 44 -4.35 10.48 8.41
CA PRO A 44 -4.55 10.52 6.97
C PRO A 44 -4.80 11.93 6.47
N ARG A 45 -4.13 12.31 5.38
CA ARG A 45 -4.26 13.63 4.76
C ARG A 45 -4.19 13.54 3.24
N PRO A 46 -4.88 14.43 2.51
CA PRO A 46 -4.72 14.54 1.07
C PRO A 46 -3.26 14.86 0.73
N VAL A 47 -2.78 14.24 -0.34
CA VAL A 47 -1.44 14.46 -0.89
C VAL A 47 -1.50 14.54 -2.40
N ARG A 48 -0.64 15.37 -2.99
CA ARG A 48 -0.50 15.50 -4.44
C ARG A 48 0.95 15.70 -4.83
N PRO A 49 1.55 14.79 -5.59
CA PRO A 49 2.88 15.00 -6.18
C PRO A 49 2.93 16.26 -7.04
N THR A 50 4.08 16.91 -7.07
CA THR A 50 4.29 18.10 -7.91
C THR A 50 5.53 17.90 -8.79
N PRO A 51 5.38 17.86 -10.14
CA PRO A 51 4.12 17.86 -10.89
C PRO A 51 3.31 16.57 -10.71
N ALA A 52 1.98 16.68 -10.78
CA ALA A 52 1.12 15.49 -10.76
C ALA A 52 0.97 14.93 -12.17
N PRO A 53 1.12 13.61 -12.38
CA PRO A 53 0.91 12.99 -13.68
C PRO A 53 -0.58 13.04 -14.07
N PRO A 54 -0.89 13.13 -15.39
CA PRO A 54 -2.27 13.05 -15.88
C PRO A 54 -2.94 11.74 -15.46
N GLY A 55 -4.21 11.80 -15.06
CA GLY A 55 -4.99 10.63 -14.66
C GLY A 55 -4.67 10.10 -13.25
N LEU A 56 -3.88 10.82 -12.46
CA LEU A 56 -3.68 10.50 -11.05
C LEU A 56 -4.99 10.73 -10.28
N PRO A 57 -5.57 9.70 -9.62
CA PRO A 57 -6.74 9.89 -8.77
C PRO A 57 -6.39 10.75 -7.55
N PRO A 58 -7.39 11.32 -6.85
CA PRO A 58 -7.17 11.92 -5.54
C PRO A 58 -6.41 10.94 -4.64
N CYS A 59 -5.36 11.42 -3.97
CA CYS A 59 -4.50 10.58 -3.13
C CYS A 59 -4.61 11.00 -1.67
N VAL A 60 -4.68 10.01 -0.78
CA VAL A 60 -4.60 10.19 0.67
C VAL A 60 -3.45 9.35 1.21
N ALA A 61 -2.58 9.95 2.00
CA ALA A 61 -1.47 9.28 2.69
C ALA A 61 -1.63 9.36 4.20
N LEU A 62 -1.13 8.35 4.93
CA LEU A 62 -1.09 8.37 6.39
C LEU A 62 -0.12 9.43 6.90
N GLY A 63 1.05 9.58 6.25
CA GLY A 63 2.06 10.51 6.68
C GLY A 63 3.19 10.71 5.68
N PRO A 64 4.23 11.50 6.05
CA PRO A 64 5.42 11.65 5.24
C PRO A 64 6.25 10.36 5.22
N TYR A 65 6.99 10.12 4.15
CA TYR A 65 7.96 9.02 4.06
C TYR A 65 9.21 9.36 4.89
N ALA A 66 9.07 9.32 6.22
CA ALA A 66 10.10 9.69 7.18
C ALA A 66 9.93 8.93 8.50
N GLY A 67 10.95 8.98 9.36
CA GLY A 67 10.92 8.44 10.72
C GLY A 67 10.48 6.98 10.81
N PRO A 68 9.77 6.60 11.88
CA PRO A 68 9.33 5.22 12.12
C PRO A 68 8.50 4.61 10.99
N LEU A 69 7.72 5.42 10.25
CA LEU A 69 6.92 4.93 9.12
C LEU A 69 7.82 4.49 7.96
N ARG A 70 8.83 5.30 7.60
CA ARG A 70 9.81 4.95 6.57
C ARG A 70 10.54 3.66 6.92
N GLU A 71 11.06 3.57 8.15
CA GLU A 71 11.84 2.41 8.59
C GLU A 71 10.99 1.13 8.62
N ALA A 72 9.75 1.20 9.09
CA ALA A 72 8.83 0.07 9.10
C ALA A 72 8.50 -0.40 7.66
N LEU A 73 8.31 0.53 6.72
CA LEU A 73 8.07 0.20 5.31
C LEU A 73 9.30 -0.46 4.66
N LEU A 74 10.51 0.04 4.93
CA LEU A 74 11.75 -0.57 4.47
C LEU A 74 11.94 -1.97 5.06
N ALA A 75 11.74 -2.13 6.37
CA ALA A 75 11.84 -3.42 7.04
C ALA A 75 10.85 -4.44 6.46
N TYR A 76 9.64 -4.01 6.15
CA TYR A 76 8.61 -4.84 5.53
C TYR A 76 8.95 -5.24 4.10
N LYS A 77 9.35 -4.26 3.28
CA LYS A 77 9.52 -4.42 1.83
C LYS A 77 10.85 -5.06 1.44
N GLU A 78 11.94 -4.63 2.09
CA GLU A 78 13.30 -5.00 1.67
C GLU A 78 13.97 -6.00 2.63
N HIS A 79 13.56 -6.05 3.91
CA HIS A 79 14.18 -6.93 4.91
C HIS A 79 13.32 -8.12 5.30
N GLY A 80 12.29 -8.45 4.53
CA GLY A 80 11.47 -9.66 4.70
C GLY A 80 10.68 -9.73 6.01
N ARG A 81 10.51 -8.60 6.73
CA ARG A 81 9.77 -8.59 8.00
C ARG A 81 8.25 -8.65 7.78
N HIS A 82 7.80 -9.77 7.26
CA HIS A 82 6.41 -9.99 6.82
C HIS A 82 5.36 -9.84 7.93
N GLY A 83 5.74 -10.02 9.20
CA GLY A 83 4.89 -9.78 10.37
C GLY A 83 4.33 -8.36 10.46
N LEU A 84 5.03 -7.38 9.86
CA LEU A 84 4.60 -5.99 9.77
C LEU A 84 3.37 -5.78 8.88
N ALA A 85 3.00 -6.75 8.03
CA ALA A 85 1.82 -6.64 7.18
C ALA A 85 0.53 -6.37 7.97
N ARG A 86 0.41 -6.93 9.17
CA ARG A 86 -0.78 -6.76 10.01
C ARG A 86 -0.90 -5.33 10.55
N PRO A 87 0.09 -4.75 11.26
CA PRO A 87 0.01 -3.37 11.73
C PRO A 87 -0.04 -2.35 10.58
N LEU A 88 0.77 -2.50 9.52
CA LEU A 88 0.74 -1.61 8.37
C LEU A 88 -0.59 -1.69 7.61
N GLY A 89 -1.16 -2.88 7.45
CA GLY A 89 -2.49 -3.06 6.86
C GLY A 89 -3.60 -2.42 7.70
N ALA A 90 -3.49 -2.41 9.03
CA ALA A 90 -4.42 -1.70 9.90
C ALA A 90 -4.32 -0.18 9.72
N LEU A 91 -3.12 0.37 9.63
CA LEU A 91 -2.90 1.79 9.33
C LEU A 91 -3.43 2.16 7.93
N LEU A 92 -3.22 1.29 6.93
CA LEU A 92 -3.78 1.51 5.59
C LEU A 92 -5.32 1.52 5.60
N ALA A 93 -5.95 0.73 6.47
CA ALA A 93 -7.42 0.75 6.64
C ALA A 93 -7.93 2.10 7.17
N GLU A 94 -7.18 2.76 8.05
CA GLU A 94 -7.50 4.12 8.51
C GLU A 94 -7.42 5.14 7.36
N VAL A 95 -6.40 4.99 6.49
CA VAL A 95 -6.27 5.85 5.30
C VAL A 95 -7.46 5.63 4.36
N VAL A 96 -7.85 4.38 4.08
CA VAL A 96 -9.00 4.06 3.23
C VAL A 96 -10.28 4.63 3.81
N ALA A 97 -10.53 4.43 5.11
CA ALA A 97 -11.72 4.95 5.78
C ALA A 97 -11.80 6.48 5.69
N ALA A 98 -10.71 7.18 5.94
CA ALA A 98 -10.63 8.63 5.81
C ALA A 98 -10.82 9.11 4.36
N ALA A 99 -10.25 8.41 3.39
CA ALA A 99 -10.33 8.76 1.97
C ALA A 99 -11.75 8.60 1.39
N VAL A 100 -12.52 7.64 1.88
CA VAL A 100 -13.88 7.31 1.40
C VAL A 100 -14.95 8.06 2.19
N GLY A 101 -14.70 8.42 3.44
CA GLY A 101 -15.55 9.28 4.26
C GLY A 101 -16.81 8.64 4.84
N GLY A 102 -17.06 7.34 4.63
CA GLY A 102 -18.20 6.64 5.21
C GLY A 102 -18.32 5.21 4.70
N ALA A 103 -18.91 4.32 5.51
CA ALA A 103 -19.02 2.90 5.18
C ALA A 103 -19.91 2.70 3.94
N ARG A 104 -19.33 2.10 2.90
CA ARG A 104 -19.96 1.75 1.63
C ARG A 104 -19.23 0.58 0.98
N PRO A 105 -19.80 -0.09 -0.02
CA PRO A 105 -19.12 -1.18 -0.70
C PRO A 105 -17.79 -0.72 -1.32
N LEU A 106 -16.70 -1.44 -1.01
CA LEU A 106 -15.35 -1.16 -1.47
C LEU A 106 -14.77 -2.30 -2.29
N ALA A 107 -14.05 -1.96 -3.35
CA ALA A 107 -13.15 -2.84 -4.05
C ALA A 107 -11.71 -2.32 -3.87
N LEU A 108 -10.93 -2.96 -3.03
CA LEU A 108 -9.53 -2.63 -2.81
C LEU A 108 -8.68 -3.25 -3.92
N VAL A 109 -7.95 -2.43 -4.65
CA VAL A 109 -7.07 -2.85 -5.75
C VAL A 109 -5.64 -2.47 -5.39
N ALA A 110 -4.81 -3.45 -5.08
CA ALA A 110 -3.38 -3.23 -4.89
C ALA A 110 -2.69 -3.04 -6.25
N VAL A 111 -1.76 -2.08 -6.33
CA VAL A 111 -0.83 -1.99 -7.45
C VAL A 111 0.02 -3.26 -7.47
N PRO A 112 -0.01 -4.08 -8.54
CA PRO A 112 0.68 -5.35 -8.53
C PRO A 112 2.19 -5.20 -8.67
N ASP A 113 2.95 -6.02 -7.95
CA ASP A 113 4.37 -6.24 -8.21
C ASP A 113 4.58 -7.01 -9.53
N THR A 114 5.76 -6.85 -10.14
CA THR A 114 6.19 -7.77 -11.20
C THR A 114 6.38 -9.17 -10.64
N ALA A 115 6.22 -10.20 -11.47
CA ALA A 115 6.41 -11.58 -11.00
C ALA A 115 7.84 -11.84 -10.47
N ALA A 116 8.85 -11.14 -10.99
CA ALA A 116 10.22 -11.20 -10.51
C ALA A 116 10.35 -10.55 -9.12
N ALA A 117 9.81 -9.35 -8.92
CA ALA A 117 9.82 -8.67 -7.63
C ALA A 117 9.04 -9.46 -6.56
N ALA A 118 7.88 -10.00 -6.92
CA ALA A 118 7.08 -10.83 -6.01
C ALA A 118 7.84 -12.11 -5.60
N ARG A 119 8.56 -12.76 -6.52
CA ARG A 119 9.41 -13.92 -6.17
C ARG A 119 10.56 -13.52 -5.25
N ALA A 120 11.26 -12.44 -5.55
CA ALA A 120 12.39 -11.97 -4.74
C ALA A 120 11.98 -11.60 -3.29
N ARG A 121 10.72 -11.21 -3.08
CA ARG A 121 10.16 -10.82 -1.77
C ARG A 121 9.29 -11.89 -1.12
N TYR A 122 9.33 -13.13 -1.61
CA TYR A 122 8.49 -14.23 -1.11
C TYR A 122 6.99 -13.91 -1.12
N GLY A 123 6.53 -13.25 -2.18
CA GLY A 123 5.13 -12.91 -2.43
C GLY A 123 4.89 -11.43 -2.68
N ASP A 124 3.70 -11.11 -3.20
CA ASP A 124 3.25 -9.73 -3.43
C ASP A 124 3.00 -9.06 -2.08
N HIS A 125 3.90 -8.15 -1.70
CA HIS A 125 3.87 -7.47 -0.39
C HIS A 125 2.65 -6.57 -0.26
N LEU A 126 2.24 -5.88 -1.34
CA LEU A 126 1.11 -4.96 -1.31
C LEU A 126 -0.23 -5.69 -1.28
N ASP A 127 -0.33 -6.84 -1.95
CA ASP A 127 -1.51 -7.71 -1.84
C ASP A 127 -1.70 -8.25 -0.40
N ARG A 128 -0.60 -8.54 0.29
CA ARG A 128 -0.64 -8.94 1.71
C ARG A 128 -1.15 -7.79 2.58
N LEU A 129 -0.70 -6.55 2.35
CA LEU A 129 -1.24 -5.35 3.02
C LEU A 129 -2.72 -5.17 2.73
N ALA A 130 -3.15 -5.29 1.47
CA ALA A 130 -4.54 -5.15 1.06
C ALA A 130 -5.46 -6.16 1.78
N ARG A 131 -5.01 -7.41 1.95
CA ARG A 131 -5.77 -8.42 2.71
C ARG A 131 -5.93 -8.05 4.19
N HIS A 132 -4.88 -7.57 4.85
CA HIS A 132 -4.96 -7.12 6.25
C HIS A 132 -5.80 -5.85 6.39
N CYS A 133 -5.71 -4.92 5.43
CA CYS A 133 -6.56 -3.74 5.33
C CYS A 133 -8.04 -4.14 5.21
N ALA A 134 -8.37 -5.01 4.25
CA ALA A 134 -9.73 -5.52 4.07
C ALA A 134 -10.26 -6.20 5.35
N ALA A 135 -9.46 -7.06 5.97
CA ALA A 135 -9.85 -7.74 7.21
C ALA A 135 -10.11 -6.76 8.37
N ARG A 136 -9.38 -5.64 8.43
CA ARG A 136 -9.60 -4.59 9.45
C ARG A 136 -10.89 -3.81 9.17
N LEU A 137 -11.13 -3.43 7.90
CA LEU A 137 -12.36 -2.75 7.48
C LEU A 137 -13.60 -3.63 7.66
N SER A 138 -13.52 -4.91 7.26
CA SER A 138 -14.64 -5.85 7.45
C SER A 138 -15.04 -6.00 8.92
N ARG A 139 -14.04 -6.07 9.84
CA ARG A 139 -14.32 -6.10 11.29
C ARG A 139 -14.95 -4.80 11.81
N ALA A 140 -14.78 -3.70 11.11
CA ALA A 140 -15.42 -2.42 11.39
C ALA A 140 -16.78 -2.25 10.64
N GLY A 141 -17.32 -3.32 10.03
CA GLY A 141 -18.62 -3.32 9.37
C GLY A 141 -18.63 -2.81 7.92
N TRP A 142 -17.47 -2.59 7.30
CA TRP A 142 -17.41 -2.16 5.90
C TRP A 142 -17.60 -3.34 4.95
N PRO A 143 -18.50 -3.26 3.96
CA PRO A 143 -18.57 -4.23 2.87
C PRO A 143 -17.34 -4.05 1.97
N VAL A 144 -16.34 -4.89 2.11
CA VAL A 144 -15.05 -4.75 1.40
C VAL A 144 -14.59 -6.05 0.79
N ARG A 145 -14.02 -5.98 -0.41
CA ARG A 145 -13.35 -7.08 -1.09
C ARG A 145 -12.00 -6.64 -1.64
N VAL A 146 -11.03 -7.54 -1.64
CA VAL A 146 -9.79 -7.36 -2.40
C VAL A 146 -10.04 -7.85 -3.83
N HIS A 147 -9.74 -7.00 -4.81
CA HIS A 147 -9.90 -7.29 -6.22
C HIS A 147 -8.56 -7.14 -6.93
N ARG A 148 -8.26 -8.06 -7.85
CA ARG A 148 -6.96 -8.12 -8.55
C ARG A 148 -7.15 -8.03 -10.06
N PRO A 149 -7.61 -6.92 -10.61
CA PRO A 149 -7.89 -6.77 -12.03
C PRO A 149 -6.65 -6.50 -12.87
N LEU A 150 -5.53 -6.16 -12.21
CA LEU A 150 -4.29 -5.77 -12.87
C LEU A 150 -3.22 -6.86 -12.76
N ARG A 151 -2.34 -6.89 -13.75
CA ARG A 151 -1.04 -7.58 -13.71
C ARG A 151 0.06 -6.62 -14.11
N ALA A 152 1.21 -6.67 -13.44
CA ALA A 152 2.40 -5.97 -13.87
C ALA A 152 3.12 -6.76 -14.97
N LEU A 153 3.65 -6.05 -15.94
CA LEU A 153 4.53 -6.59 -16.96
C LEU A 153 5.99 -6.48 -16.51
N PRO A 154 6.89 -7.35 -16.99
CA PRO A 154 8.32 -7.18 -16.80
C PRO A 154 8.74 -5.78 -17.26
N ARG A 155 9.55 -5.09 -16.46
CA ARG A 155 10.13 -3.79 -16.86
C ARG A 155 11.54 -4.03 -17.35
N PRO A 156 11.96 -3.36 -18.44
CA PRO A 156 13.39 -3.20 -18.72
C PRO A 156 14.06 -2.49 -17.55
N ASP A 157 15.32 -2.80 -17.28
CA ASP A 157 16.09 -2.11 -16.24
C ASP A 157 16.08 -0.60 -16.49
N SER A 158 15.58 0.15 -15.50
CA SER A 158 15.32 1.59 -15.61
C SER A 158 16.58 2.47 -15.53
N VAL A 159 17.76 1.86 -15.44
CA VAL A 159 19.04 2.56 -15.23
C VAL A 159 19.41 3.46 -16.43
N THR A 160 18.90 3.17 -17.63
CA THR A 160 19.23 3.87 -18.87
C THR A 160 18.15 4.80 -19.40
N LEU A 161 16.99 4.92 -18.74
CA LEU A 161 15.87 5.70 -19.25
C LEU A 161 15.87 7.13 -18.69
N ASP A 162 15.68 8.10 -19.59
CA ASP A 162 15.38 9.49 -19.23
C ASP A 162 13.97 9.63 -18.59
N SER A 163 13.57 10.84 -18.24
CA SER A 163 12.28 11.09 -17.60
C SER A 163 11.08 10.73 -18.49
N ALA A 164 11.18 10.93 -19.80
CA ALA A 164 10.12 10.60 -20.76
C ALA A 164 10.04 9.08 -20.98
N GLY A 165 11.17 8.40 -21.10
CA GLY A 165 11.26 6.95 -21.19
C GLY A 165 10.72 6.25 -19.93
N ARG A 166 10.98 6.81 -18.75
CA ARG A 166 10.39 6.29 -17.49
C ARG A 166 8.88 6.46 -17.43
N ALA A 167 8.34 7.57 -17.93
CA ALA A 167 6.89 7.76 -18.01
C ALA A 167 6.25 6.77 -18.99
N ALA A 168 6.81 6.61 -20.19
CA ALA A 168 6.34 5.65 -21.20
C ALA A 168 6.43 4.19 -20.68
N ALA A 169 7.53 3.81 -20.02
CA ALA A 169 7.69 2.50 -19.42
C ALA A 169 6.67 2.25 -18.30
N ALA A 170 6.33 3.27 -17.50
CA ALA A 170 5.31 3.16 -16.49
C ALA A 170 3.90 3.01 -17.10
N GLU A 171 3.62 3.65 -18.25
CA GLU A 171 2.37 3.50 -18.99
C GLU A 171 2.18 2.09 -19.55
N ALA A 172 3.26 1.47 -19.99
CA ALA A 172 3.26 0.10 -20.47
C ALA A 172 3.31 -0.96 -19.35
N ALA A 173 3.51 -0.53 -18.10
CA ALA A 173 3.82 -1.44 -16.99
C ALA A 173 2.66 -2.34 -16.56
N PHE A 174 1.41 -1.99 -16.87
CA PHE A 174 0.24 -2.71 -16.40
C PHE A 174 -0.69 -3.15 -17.53
N ARG A 175 -1.34 -4.28 -17.34
CA ARG A 175 -2.39 -4.79 -18.21
C ARG A 175 -3.56 -5.32 -17.37
N PRO A 176 -4.79 -5.30 -17.89
CA PRO A 176 -5.89 -5.97 -17.24
C PRO A 176 -5.66 -7.48 -17.22
N ARG A 177 -6.09 -8.15 -16.17
CA ARG A 177 -6.16 -9.61 -16.16
C ARG A 177 -7.34 -10.07 -17.02
N PRO A 178 -7.24 -11.23 -17.70
CA PRO A 178 -8.38 -11.82 -18.39
C PRO A 178 -9.56 -11.98 -17.43
N GLY A 179 -10.77 -11.63 -17.87
CA GLY A 179 -11.97 -11.70 -17.03
C GLY A 179 -12.12 -10.61 -15.98
N ALA A 180 -11.22 -9.63 -15.91
CA ALA A 180 -11.25 -8.52 -14.94
C ALA A 180 -12.34 -7.48 -15.26
N ARG A 181 -13.57 -7.92 -15.57
CA ARG A 181 -14.72 -7.02 -15.72
C ARG A 181 -15.34 -6.67 -14.36
N ARG A 182 -16.10 -5.58 -14.29
CA ARG A 182 -16.91 -5.24 -13.12
C ARG A 182 -17.65 -6.48 -12.62
N GLY A 183 -17.20 -7.06 -11.53
CA GLY A 183 -18.04 -7.99 -10.80
C GLY A 183 -19.18 -7.16 -10.19
N GLY A 184 -20.39 -7.28 -10.72
CA GLY A 184 -21.56 -6.71 -10.10
C GLY A 184 -21.65 -7.23 -8.67
N GLY A 185 -21.67 -6.32 -7.68
CA GLY A 185 -21.98 -6.70 -6.32
C GLY A 185 -23.42 -7.17 -6.24
N ALA A 186 -23.69 -8.22 -5.49
CA ALA A 186 -25.04 -8.74 -5.25
C ALA A 186 -26.03 -7.70 -4.66
N SER A 187 -25.55 -6.53 -4.24
CA SER A 187 -26.30 -5.47 -3.57
C SER A 187 -26.79 -4.33 -4.47
N GLY A 188 -26.64 -4.40 -5.78
CA GLY A 188 -27.08 -3.34 -6.72
C GLY A 188 -26.27 -2.03 -6.65
N VAL A 189 -25.48 -1.77 -5.60
CA VAL A 189 -24.64 -0.58 -5.46
C VAL A 189 -23.23 -0.90 -5.95
N ALA A 190 -22.75 -0.11 -6.93
CA ALA A 190 -21.40 -0.27 -7.43
C ALA A 190 -20.37 0.09 -6.33
N PRO A 191 -19.37 -0.78 -6.08
CA PRO A 191 -18.35 -0.50 -5.07
C PRO A 191 -17.45 0.66 -5.51
N VAL A 192 -17.02 1.48 -4.54
CA VAL A 192 -15.93 2.43 -4.75
C VAL A 192 -14.65 1.66 -4.93
N VAL A 193 -13.97 1.90 -6.05
CA VAL A 193 -12.64 1.32 -6.32
C VAL A 193 -11.60 2.18 -5.62
N VAL A 194 -10.86 1.59 -4.69
CA VAL A 194 -9.75 2.24 -3.97
C VAL A 194 -8.45 1.60 -4.44
N LEU A 195 -7.58 2.41 -5.06
CA LEU A 195 -6.26 1.98 -5.50
C LEU A 195 -5.29 2.08 -4.32
N LEU A 196 -4.57 0.99 -4.03
CA LEU A 196 -3.64 0.91 -2.89
C LEU A 196 -2.20 0.86 -3.38
N ASP A 197 -1.33 1.64 -2.71
CA ASP A 197 0.12 1.52 -2.84
C ASP A 197 0.77 1.70 -1.45
N ASP A 198 2.05 1.38 -1.31
CA ASP A 198 2.80 1.61 -0.07
C ASP A 198 3.28 3.06 0.03
N ILE A 199 3.83 3.62 -1.04
CA ILE A 199 4.45 4.94 -1.06
C ILE A 199 4.10 5.67 -2.37
N VAL A 200 3.61 6.89 -2.26
CA VAL A 200 3.53 7.78 -3.42
C VAL A 200 4.74 8.71 -3.48
N THR A 201 5.45 8.68 -4.60
CA THR A 201 6.58 9.58 -4.89
C THR A 201 6.18 10.57 -5.98
N THR A 202 6.24 10.16 -7.23
CA THR A 202 5.79 10.96 -8.39
C THR A 202 4.33 10.70 -8.76
N GLY A 203 3.74 9.61 -8.28
CA GLY A 203 2.38 9.19 -8.62
C GLY A 203 2.22 8.53 -10.00
N VAL A 204 3.30 8.37 -10.75
CA VAL A 204 3.26 7.79 -12.12
C VAL A 204 2.71 6.37 -12.12
N THR A 205 3.09 5.55 -11.16
CA THR A 205 2.60 4.17 -11.00
C THR A 205 1.10 4.13 -10.73
N LEU A 206 0.61 4.99 -9.83
CA LEU A 206 -0.81 5.12 -9.51
C LEU A 206 -1.61 5.61 -10.72
N ALA A 207 -1.11 6.64 -11.44
CA ALA A 207 -1.77 7.14 -12.64
C ALA A 207 -1.86 6.09 -13.76
N ALA A 208 -0.78 5.34 -14.00
CA ALA A 208 -0.75 4.26 -14.99
C ALA A 208 -1.75 3.14 -14.63
N SER A 209 -1.77 2.72 -13.35
CA SER A 209 -2.73 1.72 -12.86
C SER A 209 -4.17 2.21 -12.99
N ALA A 210 -4.43 3.48 -12.63
CA ALA A 210 -5.74 4.09 -12.70
C ALA A 210 -6.27 4.16 -14.15
N ARG A 211 -5.44 4.48 -15.13
CA ARG A 211 -5.82 4.48 -16.56
C ARG A 211 -6.22 3.10 -17.06
N VAL A 212 -5.45 2.06 -16.70
CA VAL A 212 -5.80 0.68 -17.07
C VAL A 212 -7.12 0.25 -16.43
N LEU A 213 -7.36 0.61 -15.17
CA LEU A 213 -8.63 0.34 -14.49
C LEU A 213 -9.79 1.09 -15.15
N ALA A 214 -9.62 2.37 -15.46
CA ALA A 214 -10.65 3.17 -16.15
C ALA A 214 -11.04 2.58 -17.50
N ALA A 215 -10.06 2.11 -18.29
CA ALA A 215 -10.31 1.44 -19.57
C ALA A 215 -11.13 0.15 -19.45
N THR A 216 -11.18 -0.47 -18.25
CA THR A 216 -12.02 -1.64 -17.97
C THR A 216 -13.32 -1.28 -17.24
N GLY A 217 -13.67 0.00 -17.15
CA GLY A 217 -14.86 0.48 -16.44
C GLY A 217 -14.75 0.45 -14.92
N GLN A 218 -13.52 0.38 -14.38
CA GLN A 218 -13.23 0.29 -12.94
C GLN A 218 -12.40 1.49 -12.46
N ALA A 219 -12.72 2.70 -12.93
CA ALA A 219 -11.99 3.91 -12.56
C ALA A 219 -11.89 4.04 -11.02
N PRO A 220 -10.68 4.22 -10.44
CA PRO A 220 -10.54 4.43 -9.01
C PRO A 220 -11.13 5.78 -8.60
N GLY A 221 -11.93 5.78 -7.53
CA GLY A 221 -12.42 7.01 -6.91
C GLY A 221 -11.33 7.73 -6.11
N VAL A 222 -10.38 6.97 -5.56
CA VAL A 222 -9.30 7.49 -4.72
C VAL A 222 -8.12 6.50 -4.68
N ALA A 223 -6.91 7.01 -4.43
CA ALA A 223 -5.75 6.22 -4.05
C ALA A 223 -5.44 6.41 -2.56
N ALA A 224 -5.15 5.31 -1.87
CA ALA A 224 -4.76 5.29 -0.46
C ALA A 224 -3.37 4.69 -0.32
N VAL A 225 -2.46 5.41 0.34
CA VAL A 225 -1.06 5.00 0.53
C VAL A 225 -0.62 5.20 1.98
N LEU A 226 0.38 4.43 2.42
CA LEU A 226 0.93 4.61 3.77
C LEU A 226 1.81 5.85 3.85
N ALA A 227 2.60 6.15 2.85
CA ALA A 227 3.52 7.28 2.90
C ALA A 227 3.54 8.10 1.60
N ALA A 228 3.86 9.39 1.73
CA ALA A 228 4.14 10.27 0.61
C ALA A 228 5.53 10.90 0.77
N THR A 229 6.30 10.99 -0.31
CA THR A 229 7.52 11.78 -0.32
C THR A 229 7.17 13.26 -0.49
N GLU A 230 7.70 14.09 0.40
CA GLU A 230 7.61 15.55 0.27
C GLU A 230 8.87 16.05 -0.42
N LYS A 231 8.70 16.78 -1.52
CA LYS A 231 9.83 17.54 -2.07
C LYS A 231 10.20 18.62 -1.03
N ARG A 232 11.40 18.54 -0.45
CA ARG A 232 11.94 19.68 0.31
C ARG A 232 11.91 20.88 -0.62
N ARG A 233 11.14 21.91 -0.28
CA ARG A 233 11.34 23.25 -0.85
C ARG A 233 12.77 23.61 -0.48
N ARG A 234 13.64 23.77 -1.48
CA ARG A 234 14.89 24.49 -1.27
C ARG A 234 14.48 25.94 -1.02
N SER A 235 14.73 26.39 0.20
CA SER A 235 14.74 27.81 0.56
C SER A 235 15.88 28.46 -0.17
#